data_2fa32b26014253b00d7f13479cd8c6cf
#
_entry.id   2fa32b26014253b00d7f13479cd8c6cf
#
_cell.length_a   1.000
_cell.length_b   1.000
_cell.length_c   1.000
_cell.angle_alpha   90.00
_cell.angle_beta   90.00
_cell.angle_gamma   90.00
#
_symmetry.space_group_name_H-M   'P 1'
#
loop_
_entity.id
_entity.type
_entity.pdbx_description
1 polymer ?
#
loop_
_entity_poly.entity_id
_entity_poly.type
_entity_poly.pdbx_seq_one_letter_code
_entity_poly.pdbx_strand_id
1 'polypeptide(L)'
;MAVGRKVQVFLKKIKRRVKRYLNRNLKYTPDMGKLEILLTTRCNLYCFNCDISCRQAPSDSYMSIGQIQKFIHESLDTNWLWTRIRLLGGEPLLHPQFLELIKLFEGYKKIKPSCRIEVTTNGFGVEVNEMLTRLPSWCDVGNTMKKTVIHDFSSFNIAPVDLKEYKNDDFS
;
A
#
# COMPACT_ATOMS: atom_id res chain seq x y z
N MET A 1 -57.65 15.14 -7.78
CA MET A 1 -56.78 14.42 -6.81
C MET A 1 -55.95 13.27 -7.40
N ALA A 2 -56.15 12.78 -8.61
CA ALA A 2 -55.38 11.65 -9.19
C ALA A 2 -54.03 12.03 -9.82
N VAL A 3 -53.83 13.28 -10.26
CA VAL A 3 -52.62 13.74 -10.94
C VAL A 3 -51.41 13.80 -9.97
N GLY A 4 -51.65 14.25 -8.74
CA GLY A 4 -50.58 14.36 -7.76
C GLY A 4 -49.95 13.01 -7.36
N ARG A 5 -50.75 11.95 -7.34
CA ARG A 5 -50.28 10.59 -7.00
C ARG A 5 -49.39 10.00 -8.11
N LYS A 6 -49.73 10.24 -9.38
CA LYS A 6 -48.91 9.80 -10.54
C LYS A 6 -47.56 10.52 -10.59
N VAL A 7 -47.54 11.82 -10.30
CA VAL A 7 -46.29 12.62 -10.24
C VAL A 7 -45.37 12.14 -9.10
N GLN A 8 -45.93 11.87 -7.92
CA GLN A 8 -45.13 11.34 -6.80
C GLN A 8 -44.53 9.96 -7.09
N VAL A 9 -45.29 9.06 -7.75
CA VAL A 9 -44.80 7.74 -8.17
C VAL A 9 -43.70 7.88 -9.21
N PHE A 10 -43.84 8.81 -10.16
CA PHE A 10 -42.81 9.10 -11.15
C PHE A 10 -41.52 9.65 -10.52
N LEU A 11 -41.61 10.61 -9.60
CA LEU A 11 -40.49 11.16 -8.88
C LEU A 11 -39.79 10.11 -8.02
N LYS A 12 -40.51 9.20 -7.36
CA LYS A 12 -39.94 8.06 -6.64
C LYS A 12 -39.17 7.11 -7.57
N LYS A 13 -39.66 6.85 -8.79
CA LYS A 13 -38.99 6.03 -9.80
C LYS A 13 -37.68 6.70 -10.27
N ILE A 14 -37.72 8.02 -10.52
CA ILE A 14 -36.50 8.79 -10.89
C ILE A 14 -35.50 8.75 -9.75
N LYS A 15 -35.88 9.07 -8.52
CA LYS A 15 -34.99 9.02 -7.35
C LYS A 15 -34.35 7.62 -7.18
N ARG A 16 -35.10 6.54 -7.37
CA ARG A 16 -34.59 5.18 -7.32
C ARG A 16 -33.64 4.88 -8.47
N ARG A 17 -33.85 5.41 -9.67
CA ARG A 17 -32.98 5.23 -10.84
C ARG A 17 -31.65 6.01 -10.64
N VAL A 18 -31.75 7.26 -10.21
CA VAL A 18 -30.60 8.11 -9.90
C VAL A 18 -29.78 7.50 -8.77
N LYS A 19 -30.42 7.07 -7.66
CA LYS A 19 -29.72 6.39 -6.56
C LYS A 19 -29.05 5.08 -7.01
N ARG A 20 -29.69 4.32 -7.93
CA ARG A 20 -29.10 3.09 -8.48
C ARG A 20 -27.95 3.38 -9.44
N TYR A 21 -28.04 4.43 -10.24
CA TYR A 21 -26.97 4.91 -11.11
C TYR A 21 -25.78 5.43 -10.30
N LEU A 22 -26.03 6.27 -9.30
CA LEU A 22 -25.02 6.77 -8.38
C LEU A 22 -24.37 5.62 -7.59
N ASN A 23 -25.14 4.69 -7.04
CA ASN A 23 -24.57 3.53 -6.33
C ASN A 23 -23.81 2.56 -7.25
N ARG A 24 -24.17 2.45 -8.53
CA ARG A 24 -23.46 1.62 -9.50
C ARG A 24 -22.13 2.25 -9.89
N ASN A 25 -22.09 3.57 -10.00
CA ASN A 25 -20.87 4.32 -10.28
C ASN A 25 -20.01 4.51 -9.01
N LEU A 26 -20.64 4.61 -7.81
CA LEU A 26 -19.95 4.65 -6.53
C LEU A 26 -19.41 3.27 -6.08
N LYS A 27 -19.96 2.15 -6.59
CA LYS A 27 -19.35 0.82 -6.35
C LYS A 27 -18.06 0.61 -7.11
N TYR A 28 -17.74 1.46 -8.07
CA TYR A 28 -16.49 1.47 -8.82
C TYR A 28 -15.69 2.76 -8.62
N THR A 29 -15.84 3.42 -7.49
CA THR A 29 -14.75 4.26 -7.05
C THR A 29 -13.64 3.29 -6.69
N PRO A 30 -12.52 3.25 -7.45
CA PRO A 30 -11.32 2.64 -6.93
C PRO A 30 -11.16 3.16 -5.52
N ASP A 31 -10.64 2.36 -4.61
CA ASP A 31 -10.37 2.83 -3.25
C ASP A 31 -9.30 3.93 -3.35
N MET A 32 -9.77 5.10 -3.78
CA MET A 32 -8.97 6.27 -4.11
C MET A 32 -8.21 6.79 -2.90
N GLY A 33 -8.44 6.18 -1.75
CA GLY A 33 -7.71 6.47 -0.53
C GLY A 33 -6.46 5.61 -0.32
N LYS A 34 -6.19 4.63 -1.18
CA LYS A 34 -5.03 3.73 -1.05
C LYS A 34 -4.01 3.99 -2.15
N LEU A 35 -2.75 4.06 -1.77
CA LEU A 35 -1.63 4.26 -2.67
C LEU A 35 -0.51 3.27 -2.34
N GLU A 36 0.14 2.78 -3.38
CA GLU A 36 1.36 1.99 -3.28
C GLU A 36 2.51 2.75 -3.94
N ILE A 37 3.62 2.88 -3.22
CA ILE A 37 4.82 3.59 -3.68
C ILE A 37 5.97 2.59 -3.76
N LEU A 38 6.47 2.39 -4.97
CA LEU A 38 7.64 1.55 -5.22
C LEU A 38 8.92 2.35 -4.93
N LEU A 39 9.56 2.08 -3.80
CA LEU A 39 10.75 2.82 -3.36
C LEU A 39 12.02 2.39 -4.09
N THR A 40 12.12 1.11 -4.44
CA THR A 40 13.31 0.56 -5.09
C THR A 40 12.99 -0.73 -5.84
N THR A 41 13.77 -1.02 -6.87
CA THR A 41 13.78 -2.34 -7.53
C THR A 41 14.80 -3.30 -6.91
N ARG A 42 15.72 -2.80 -6.04
CA ARG A 42 16.69 -3.65 -5.33
C ARG A 42 15.99 -4.63 -4.40
N CYS A 43 16.39 -5.89 -4.45
CA CYS A 43 15.90 -6.94 -3.55
C CYS A 43 17.01 -7.95 -3.24
N ASN A 44 17.06 -8.43 -2.01
CA ASN A 44 17.98 -9.49 -1.58
C ASN A 44 17.41 -10.90 -1.79
N LEU A 45 16.15 -11.03 -2.26
CA LEU A 45 15.55 -12.31 -2.59
C LEU A 45 15.36 -12.48 -4.10
N TYR A 46 15.33 -13.74 -4.51
CA TYR A 46 15.07 -14.18 -5.89
C TYR A 46 13.78 -14.99 -5.92
N CYS A 47 12.63 -14.31 -5.78
CA CYS A 47 11.34 -14.99 -5.76
C CYS A 47 10.87 -15.30 -7.18
N PHE A 48 10.44 -16.54 -7.41
CA PHE A 48 9.89 -16.95 -8.71
C PHE A 48 8.62 -16.14 -9.06
N ASN A 49 7.67 -16.06 -8.14
CA ASN A 49 6.44 -15.27 -8.28
C ASN A 49 6.59 -13.90 -7.63
N CYS A 50 7.40 -13.03 -8.22
CA CYS A 50 7.55 -11.66 -7.75
C CYS A 50 6.57 -10.75 -8.49
N ASP A 51 5.57 -10.24 -7.80
CA ASP A 51 4.53 -9.37 -8.41
C ASP A 51 5.12 -8.11 -9.06
N ILE A 52 6.28 -7.66 -8.56
CA ILE A 52 6.98 -6.45 -9.03
C ILE A 52 8.02 -6.79 -10.09
N SER A 53 8.36 -8.07 -10.24
CA SER A 53 9.42 -8.55 -11.15
C SER A 53 10.76 -7.82 -10.98
N CYS A 54 11.10 -7.41 -9.74
CA CYS A 54 12.26 -6.56 -9.45
C CYS A 54 13.58 -7.16 -9.95
N ARG A 55 13.67 -8.50 -10.07
CA ARG A 55 14.85 -9.19 -10.62
C ARG A 55 15.00 -9.07 -12.13
N GLN A 56 13.96 -8.65 -12.83
CA GLN A 56 13.99 -8.37 -14.26
C GLN A 56 14.32 -6.91 -14.55
N ALA A 57 14.42 -6.07 -13.53
CA ALA A 57 14.86 -4.69 -13.68
C ALA A 57 16.31 -4.67 -14.20
N PRO A 58 16.63 -3.84 -15.20
CA PRO A 58 17.97 -3.78 -15.80
C PRO A 58 19.03 -3.26 -14.83
N SER A 59 18.62 -2.57 -13.79
CA SER A 59 19.49 -2.05 -12.71
C SER A 59 18.68 -1.78 -11.45
N ASP A 60 19.36 -1.67 -10.32
CA ASP A 60 18.75 -1.16 -9.10
C ASP A 60 18.36 0.30 -9.29
N SER A 61 17.10 0.61 -9.07
CA SER A 61 16.57 1.98 -9.07
C SER A 61 16.06 2.35 -7.69
N TYR A 62 16.12 3.64 -7.38
CA TYR A 62 15.74 4.18 -6.09
C TYR A 62 14.92 5.45 -6.26
N MET A 63 13.80 5.53 -5.57
CA MET A 63 13.01 6.75 -5.51
C MET A 63 13.74 7.77 -4.63
N SER A 64 13.98 8.96 -5.16
CA SER A 64 14.73 9.99 -4.44
C SER A 64 13.89 10.65 -3.34
N ILE A 65 14.57 11.25 -2.36
CA ILE A 65 13.96 12.10 -1.33
C ILE A 65 13.09 13.19 -1.98
N GLY A 66 13.61 13.86 -3.03
CA GLY A 66 12.87 14.91 -3.74
C GLY A 66 11.58 14.44 -4.40
N GLN A 67 11.54 13.20 -4.91
CA GLN A 67 10.32 12.64 -5.48
C GLN A 67 9.25 12.41 -4.40
N ILE A 68 9.63 11.91 -3.22
CA ILE A 68 8.70 11.73 -2.10
C ILE A 68 8.25 13.08 -1.53
N GLN A 69 9.16 14.06 -1.40
CA GLN A 69 8.80 15.42 -0.98
C GLN A 69 7.77 16.04 -1.94
N LYS A 70 8.02 15.92 -3.26
CA LYS A 70 7.10 16.41 -4.29
C LYS A 70 5.74 15.74 -4.18
N PHE A 71 5.70 14.42 -4.06
CA PHE A 71 4.46 13.65 -3.88
C PHE A 71 3.66 14.13 -2.65
N ILE A 72 4.33 14.29 -1.49
CA ILE A 72 3.68 14.76 -0.26
C ILE A 72 3.13 16.17 -0.47
N HIS A 73 3.92 17.06 -1.03
CA HIS A 73 3.54 18.45 -1.31
C HIS A 73 2.30 18.52 -2.22
N GLU A 74 2.33 17.84 -3.36
CA GLU A 74 1.21 17.78 -4.29
C GLU A 74 -0.06 17.19 -3.67
N SER A 75 0.08 16.16 -2.82
CA SER A 75 -1.06 15.57 -2.09
C SER A 75 -1.70 16.58 -1.14
N LEU A 76 -0.89 17.39 -0.47
CA LEU A 76 -1.38 18.41 0.45
C LEU A 76 -2.00 19.59 -0.29
N ASP A 77 -1.36 20.10 -1.34
CA ASP A 77 -1.82 21.24 -2.13
C ASP A 77 -3.17 20.96 -2.83
N THR A 78 -3.33 19.74 -3.32
CA THR A 78 -4.58 19.31 -3.95
C THR A 78 -5.64 18.86 -2.95
N ASN A 79 -5.32 18.86 -1.65
CA ASN A 79 -6.14 18.30 -0.58
C ASN A 79 -6.54 16.84 -0.82
N TRP A 80 -5.71 16.09 -1.55
CA TRP A 80 -5.90 14.67 -1.79
C TRP A 80 -5.25 13.86 -0.68
N LEU A 81 -5.98 13.65 0.42
CA LEU A 81 -5.45 13.03 1.63
C LEU A 81 -5.70 11.52 1.62
N TRP A 82 -4.64 10.76 1.48
CA TRP A 82 -4.64 9.30 1.46
C TRP A 82 -5.06 8.70 2.80
N THR A 83 -5.80 7.61 2.76
CA THR A 83 -6.17 6.83 3.94
C THR A 83 -5.14 5.74 4.26
N ARG A 84 -4.44 5.25 3.24
CA ARG A 84 -3.35 4.28 3.35
C ARG A 84 -2.30 4.54 2.29
N ILE A 85 -1.05 4.57 2.72
CA ILE A 85 0.13 4.61 1.85
C ILE A 85 0.96 3.38 2.17
N ARG A 86 1.17 2.51 1.17
CA ARG A 86 2.02 1.34 1.28
C ARG A 86 3.34 1.61 0.58
N LEU A 87 4.43 1.52 1.32
CA LEU A 87 5.79 1.62 0.83
C LEU A 87 6.28 0.21 0.52
N LEU A 88 6.59 -0.04 -0.71
CA LEU A 88 7.02 -1.35 -1.19
C LEU A 88 8.17 -1.21 -2.19
N GLY A 89 8.61 -2.34 -2.74
CA GLY A 89 9.70 -2.35 -3.70
C GLY A 89 10.12 -3.78 -3.99
N GLY A 90 11.36 -3.95 -4.42
CA GLY A 90 12.03 -5.22 -4.28
C GLY A 90 12.06 -5.58 -2.78
N GLU A 91 12.98 -4.94 -2.05
CA GLU A 91 12.95 -4.87 -0.60
C GLU A 91 13.11 -3.39 -0.18
N PRO A 92 12.06 -2.72 0.29
CA PRO A 92 12.11 -1.28 0.57
C PRO A 92 13.12 -0.91 1.66
N LEU A 93 13.38 -1.81 2.62
CA LEU A 93 14.33 -1.58 3.71
C LEU A 93 15.80 -1.58 3.25
N LEU A 94 16.08 -2.04 2.02
CA LEU A 94 17.39 -1.92 1.38
C LEU A 94 17.58 -0.60 0.63
N HIS A 95 16.61 0.30 0.69
CA HIS A 95 16.77 1.63 0.12
C HIS A 95 17.80 2.43 0.94
N PRO A 96 18.86 2.99 0.33
CA PRO A 96 19.97 3.60 1.08
C PRO A 96 19.55 4.78 1.96
N GLN A 97 18.49 5.48 1.57
CA GLN A 97 17.96 6.63 2.33
C GLN A 97 16.60 6.30 2.99
N PHE A 98 16.31 5.04 3.29
CA PHE A 98 15.00 4.63 3.78
C PHE A 98 14.57 5.40 5.02
N LEU A 99 15.45 5.59 6.00
CA LEU A 99 15.11 6.31 7.25
C LEU A 99 14.82 7.81 7.02
N GLU A 100 15.43 8.41 6.01
CA GLU A 100 15.12 9.79 5.62
C GLU A 100 13.76 9.86 4.94
N LEU A 101 13.47 8.90 4.06
CA LEU A 101 12.17 8.80 3.39
C LEU A 101 11.03 8.61 4.39
N ILE A 102 11.18 7.69 5.35
CA ILE A 102 10.11 7.43 6.33
C ILE A 102 9.83 8.65 7.22
N LYS A 103 10.85 9.45 7.55
CA LYS A 103 10.68 10.70 8.31
C LYS A 103 9.80 11.73 7.60
N LEU A 104 9.82 11.77 6.26
CA LEU A 104 8.94 12.68 5.49
C LEU A 104 7.47 12.36 5.73
N PHE A 105 7.14 11.08 5.86
CA PHE A 105 5.78 10.64 6.13
C PHE A 105 5.31 10.94 7.56
N GLU A 106 6.21 11.17 8.51
CA GLU A 106 5.85 11.68 9.84
C GLU A 106 5.16 13.05 9.74
N GLY A 107 5.68 13.94 8.90
CA GLY A 107 5.06 15.23 8.61
C GLY A 107 3.66 15.07 8.01
N TYR A 108 3.53 14.19 7.03
CA TYR A 108 2.23 13.87 6.43
C TYR A 108 1.23 13.32 7.45
N LYS A 109 1.68 12.42 8.34
CA LYS A 109 0.85 11.82 9.38
C LYS A 109 0.38 12.83 10.44
N LYS A 110 1.14 13.90 10.72
CA LYS A 110 0.70 15.00 11.59
C LYS A 110 -0.52 15.73 10.99
N ILE A 111 -0.58 15.84 9.68
CA ILE A 111 -1.69 16.52 8.95
C ILE A 111 -2.88 15.56 8.78
N LYS A 112 -2.61 14.28 8.50
CA LYS A 112 -3.62 13.22 8.35
C LYS A 112 -3.35 12.06 9.31
N PRO A 113 -3.67 12.19 10.61
CA PRO A 113 -3.36 11.15 11.62
C PRO A 113 -4.00 9.80 11.34
N SER A 114 -5.16 9.78 10.68
CA SER A 114 -5.86 8.55 10.28
C SER A 114 -5.24 7.83 9.09
N CYS A 115 -4.25 8.42 8.39
CA CYS A 115 -3.55 7.75 7.31
C CYS A 115 -2.70 6.60 7.88
N ARG A 116 -2.90 5.40 7.36
CA ARG A 116 -2.01 4.27 7.64
C ARG A 116 -0.81 4.32 6.70
N ILE A 117 0.38 4.29 7.27
CA ILE A 117 1.63 4.19 6.51
C ILE A 117 2.22 2.83 6.82
N GLU A 118 2.35 2.00 5.79
CA GLU A 118 2.75 0.61 5.90
C GLU A 118 3.98 0.36 5.03
N VAL A 119 4.96 -0.32 5.58
CA VAL A 119 6.12 -0.85 4.85
C VAL A 119 5.90 -2.33 4.61
N THR A 120 5.93 -2.73 3.33
CA THR A 120 5.82 -4.15 2.96
C THR A 120 7.22 -4.71 2.72
N THR A 121 7.66 -5.62 3.58
CA THR A 121 9.00 -6.19 3.57
C THR A 121 8.97 -7.71 3.48
N ASN A 122 10.03 -8.30 2.94
CA ASN A 122 10.25 -9.74 2.98
C ASN A 122 10.84 -10.20 4.33
N GLY A 123 11.34 -9.27 5.15
CA GLY A 123 11.90 -9.54 6.47
C GLY A 123 13.16 -10.41 6.49
N PHE A 124 13.84 -10.56 5.36
CA PHE A 124 14.98 -11.48 5.24
C PHE A 124 16.32 -10.75 5.21
N GLY A 125 17.26 -11.26 6.02
CA GLY A 125 18.64 -10.79 6.07
C GLY A 125 18.92 -9.80 7.20
N VAL A 126 20.20 -9.73 7.60
CA VAL A 126 20.64 -8.93 8.75
C VAL A 126 20.32 -7.45 8.55
N GLU A 127 20.65 -6.90 7.38
CA GLU A 127 20.41 -5.48 7.05
C GLU A 127 18.92 -5.12 7.16
N VAL A 128 18.03 -6.00 6.66
CA VAL A 128 16.59 -5.80 6.70
C VAL A 128 16.09 -5.85 8.14
N ASN A 129 16.56 -6.81 8.94
CA ASN A 129 16.16 -6.96 10.33
C ASN A 129 16.65 -5.78 11.20
N GLU A 130 17.86 -5.31 11.00
CA GLU A 130 18.36 -4.11 11.67
C GLU A 130 17.52 -2.88 11.31
N MET A 131 17.13 -2.74 10.05
CA MET A 131 16.31 -1.64 9.62
C MET A 131 14.91 -1.71 10.21
N LEU A 132 14.33 -2.91 10.34
CA LEU A 132 13.02 -3.12 11.00
C LEU A 132 13.01 -2.58 12.44
N THR A 133 14.09 -2.80 13.21
CA THR A 133 14.18 -2.30 14.60
C THR A 133 14.19 -0.77 14.70
N ARG A 134 14.52 -0.09 13.60
CA ARG A 134 14.63 1.37 13.52
C ARG A 134 13.37 2.05 13.00
N LEU A 135 12.34 1.27 12.64
CA LEU A 135 11.06 1.82 12.19
C LEU A 135 10.36 2.58 13.33
N PRO A 136 9.74 3.72 13.02
CA PRO A 136 8.95 4.42 14.02
C PRO A 136 7.69 3.61 14.38
N SER A 137 7.27 3.67 15.64
CA SER A 137 6.13 2.91 16.17
C SER A 137 4.78 3.21 15.50
N TRP A 138 4.66 4.33 14.81
CA TRP A 138 3.46 4.68 14.05
C TRP A 138 3.42 4.05 12.65
N CYS A 139 4.50 3.42 12.20
CA CYS A 139 4.58 2.75 10.89
C CYS A 139 4.13 1.31 11.03
N ASP A 140 3.12 0.93 10.23
CA ASP A 140 2.69 -0.45 10.15
C ASP A 140 3.69 -1.26 9.31
N VAL A 141 3.86 -2.53 9.65
CA VAL A 141 4.70 -3.46 8.88
C VAL A 141 3.83 -4.55 8.28
N GLY A 142 3.83 -4.63 6.96
CA GLY A 142 3.29 -5.75 6.21
C GLY A 142 4.42 -6.72 5.85
N ASN A 143 4.22 -8.00 6.10
CA ASN A 143 5.21 -9.02 5.78
C ASN A 143 4.74 -9.88 4.60
N THR A 144 5.60 -10.05 3.59
CA THR A 144 5.44 -11.01 2.51
C THR A 144 6.40 -12.17 2.72
N MET A 145 6.11 -13.03 3.69
CA MET A 145 6.93 -14.23 3.91
C MET A 145 6.86 -15.18 2.71
N LYS A 146 8.00 -15.64 2.26
CA LYS A 146 8.10 -16.73 1.26
C LYS A 146 8.40 -18.04 1.98
N LYS A 147 7.80 -19.13 1.53
CA LYS A 147 7.79 -20.46 2.18
C LYS A 147 9.17 -21.05 2.52
N THR A 148 10.23 -20.58 1.88
CA THR A 148 11.58 -21.11 2.02
C THR A 148 12.40 -20.46 3.11
N VAL A 149 11.87 -19.46 3.80
CA VAL A 149 12.64 -18.69 4.79
C VAL A 149 11.87 -18.62 6.11
N ILE A 150 12.40 -19.29 7.12
CA ILE A 150 11.86 -19.25 8.48
C ILE A 150 12.43 -18.01 9.17
N HIS A 151 11.54 -17.06 9.51
CA HIS A 151 11.91 -15.88 10.30
C HIS A 151 11.10 -15.86 11.57
N ASP A 152 11.75 -15.53 12.66
CA ASP A 152 11.09 -15.21 13.90
C ASP A 152 10.71 -13.71 13.90
N PHE A 153 9.45 -13.44 13.63
CA PHE A 153 8.86 -12.10 13.71
C PHE A 153 8.04 -11.89 14.98
N SER A 154 8.18 -12.76 15.96
CA SER A 154 7.39 -12.72 17.20
C SER A 154 7.56 -11.42 17.99
N SER A 155 8.69 -10.73 17.82
CA SER A 155 8.97 -9.43 18.43
C SER A 155 8.30 -8.24 17.71
N PHE A 156 7.82 -8.46 16.49
CA PHE A 156 7.09 -7.45 15.70
C PHE A 156 5.63 -7.86 15.66
N ASN A 157 4.72 -6.96 15.89
CA ASN A 157 3.28 -7.23 15.81
C ASN A 157 2.83 -7.46 14.35
N ILE A 158 3.44 -8.47 13.70
CA ILE A 158 3.28 -8.81 12.29
C ILE A 158 2.45 -10.09 12.20
N ALA A 159 1.28 -10.01 11.58
CA ALA A 159 0.53 -11.20 11.24
C ALA A 159 1.29 -11.95 10.11
N PRO A 160 1.74 -13.20 10.33
CA PRO A 160 2.33 -14.00 9.27
C PRO A 160 1.29 -14.22 8.17
N VAL A 161 1.68 -13.99 6.92
CA VAL A 161 0.88 -14.44 5.78
C VAL A 161 0.94 -15.96 5.77
N ASP A 162 -0.22 -16.62 5.77
CA ASP A 162 -0.28 -18.08 5.73
C ASP A 162 0.30 -18.59 4.40
N LEU A 163 1.46 -19.22 4.48
CA LEU A 163 2.23 -19.69 3.33
C LEU A 163 1.72 -20.98 2.70
N LYS A 164 0.62 -21.54 3.24
CA LYS A 164 0.04 -22.79 2.71
C LYS A 164 -0.45 -22.67 1.27
N GLU A 165 -0.68 -21.44 0.79
CA GLU A 165 -1.14 -21.18 -0.59
C GLU A 165 -0.03 -21.21 -1.65
N TYR A 166 1.25 -21.19 -1.26
CA TYR A 166 2.36 -21.22 -2.21
C TYR A 166 2.96 -22.63 -2.31
N LYS A 167 2.27 -23.54 -2.95
CA LYS A 167 2.86 -24.83 -3.33
C LYS A 167 3.84 -24.63 -4.48
N ASN A 168 5.11 -25.00 -4.26
CA ASN A 168 6.16 -25.02 -5.30
C ASN A 168 5.97 -26.15 -6.34
N ASP A 169 4.82 -26.82 -6.36
CA ASP A 169 4.67 -28.08 -7.07
C ASP A 169 4.21 -27.93 -8.54
N ASP A 170 3.98 -26.71 -9.01
CA ASP A 170 3.44 -26.49 -10.36
C ASP A 170 4.51 -26.21 -11.44
N PHE A 171 5.79 -26.48 -11.13
CA PHE A 171 6.89 -26.23 -12.06
C PHE A 171 7.90 -27.38 -12.07
N SER A 172 7.47 -28.54 -12.53
CA SER A 172 8.32 -29.60 -13.06
C SER A 172 8.13 -29.73 -14.56
#